data_24a79bb6c08a834dce8ba5e5fc0aae16
#
_entry.id   24a79bb6c08a834dce8ba5e5fc0aae16
#
_cell.length_a   1.000
_cell.length_b   1.000
_cell.length_c   1.000
_cell.angle_alpha   90.00
_cell.angle_beta   90.00
_cell.angle_gamma   90.00
#
_symmetry.space_group_name_H-M   'P 1'
#
loop_
_entity.id
_entity.type
_entity.pdbx_description
1 polymer ?
#
loop_
_entity_poly.entity_id
_entity_poly.type
_entity_poly.pdbx_seq_one_letter_code
_entity_poly.pdbx_strand_id
1 'polypeptide(L)'
;MEPVRKIKQIVITLFLLTSLPYVTLAQGFEVVRGDCTPDLSDGASTTRGVRRVLPTPTKTWDASRIYKQMVILVEFSDFSFNREDPREAYDKIFNEPGYNERDGAGCVADYFREQSGGLLNLQFDVYGPVQVSSVAQPYKNPTSNTRNYGGEVFKEATQKVVKENPDVDFSQYDWNGDKYVDQVIYVYAGFAGNQGNSACYGYIWPNTSSFSYVSAPGGVKISNYSSSAELWYSNSKPSFGIGTICHEFTHCLGLPDIYPTSGGAGYSVVDEWDLMDGGNFTNYGWCPPNYTPLEKMLLGWLTPIELTGPATIKNMKPSSEGGEVYRIKHSDSEWYLLENRQLRGWDYGLPGRGLVIYHVYYDGAMWSGNTVNNSRDKRRFE
;
A
#
# COMPACT_ATOMS: atom_id res chain seq x y z
N MET A 1 24.32 4.04 30.82
CA MET A 1 23.47 5.27 30.91
C MET A 1 24.20 6.49 30.33
N GLU A 2 24.93 6.35 29.20
CA GLU A 2 25.66 7.47 28.59
C GLU A 2 25.48 7.76 27.10
N PRO A 3 24.63 7.08 26.31
CA PRO A 3 24.48 7.49 24.90
C PRO A 3 23.55 8.71 24.70
N VAL A 4 22.65 8.97 25.62
CA VAL A 4 21.62 10.03 25.45
C VAL A 4 22.19 11.46 25.57
N ARG A 5 23.38 11.62 26.13
CA ARG A 5 24.00 12.96 26.32
C ARG A 5 24.60 13.58 25.05
N LYS A 6 24.92 12.80 24.04
CA LYS A 6 25.52 13.34 22.79
C LYS A 6 24.50 13.88 21.78
N ILE A 7 23.24 13.49 21.88
CA ILE A 7 22.18 13.97 20.97
C ILE A 7 21.71 15.39 21.34
N LYS A 8 21.94 15.85 22.57
CA LYS A 8 21.52 17.18 23.03
C LYS A 8 22.22 18.38 22.39
N GLN A 9 23.20 18.18 21.48
CA GLN A 9 23.93 19.28 20.83
C GLN A 9 23.55 19.51 19.37
N ILE A 10 22.59 18.78 18.80
CA ILE A 10 22.06 19.11 17.48
C ILE A 10 20.97 20.15 17.67
N VAL A 11 21.34 21.42 17.65
CA VAL A 11 20.38 22.52 17.64
C VAL A 11 19.84 22.67 16.22
N ILE A 12 18.68 22.11 15.95
CA ILE A 12 17.94 22.42 14.74
C ILE A 12 17.22 23.75 15.00
N THR A 13 17.78 24.85 14.55
CA THR A 13 17.12 26.15 14.62
C THR A 13 16.18 26.28 13.43
N LEU A 14 14.92 25.92 13.62
CA LEU A 14 13.86 26.12 12.63
C LEU A 14 13.39 27.59 12.73
N PHE A 15 13.80 28.44 11.80
CA PHE A 15 13.20 29.76 11.62
C PHE A 15 11.90 29.62 10.84
N LEU A 16 10.76 29.65 11.51
CA LEU A 16 9.44 29.83 10.92
C LEU A 16 9.34 31.26 10.38
N LEU A 17 9.46 31.42 9.07
CA LEU A 17 8.95 32.61 8.40
C LEU A 17 7.43 32.51 8.37
N THR A 18 6.80 33.28 9.25
CA THR A 18 5.35 33.51 9.25
C THR A 18 4.95 34.25 7.99
N SER A 19 4.43 33.53 7.02
CA SER A 19 3.67 34.11 5.93
C SER A 19 2.20 33.84 6.17
N LEU A 20 1.46 34.91 6.46
CA LEU A 20 0.00 35.13 6.38
C LEU A 20 -0.94 33.98 6.79
N PRO A 21 -1.98 34.28 7.55
CA PRO A 21 -2.95 33.25 7.96
C PRO A 21 -3.83 32.88 6.75
N TYR A 22 -3.47 31.83 6.06
CA TYR A 22 -4.48 31.07 5.34
C TYR A 22 -5.30 30.35 6.41
N VAL A 23 -6.46 30.90 6.71
CA VAL A 23 -7.55 30.13 7.32
C VAL A 23 -8.02 29.15 6.25
N THR A 24 -7.32 28.06 6.08
CA THR A 24 -7.90 26.86 5.52
C THR A 24 -8.82 26.31 6.60
N LEU A 25 -10.13 26.43 6.37
CA LEU A 25 -11.09 25.54 6.98
C LEU A 25 -10.57 24.14 6.71
N ALA A 26 -9.98 23.49 7.69
CA ALA A 26 -9.79 22.06 7.68
C ALA A 26 -11.20 21.48 7.60
N GLN A 27 -11.66 21.16 6.40
CA GLN A 27 -12.76 20.24 6.24
C GLN A 27 -12.26 18.97 6.87
N GLY A 28 -12.83 18.61 8.03
CA GLY A 28 -12.46 17.39 8.72
C GLY A 28 -12.72 16.23 7.77
N PHE A 29 -11.65 15.65 7.25
CA PHE A 29 -11.74 14.34 6.64
C PHE A 29 -12.14 13.38 7.75
N GLU A 30 -13.27 12.73 7.56
CA GLU A 30 -13.64 11.63 8.42
C GLU A 30 -12.66 10.49 8.11
N VAL A 31 -11.72 10.26 9.02
CA VAL A 31 -10.86 9.08 8.95
C VAL A 31 -11.77 7.89 9.22
N VAL A 32 -12.25 7.27 8.16
CA VAL A 32 -12.99 6.02 8.26
C VAL A 32 -11.95 4.94 8.50
N ARG A 33 -11.69 4.66 9.76
CA ARG A 33 -10.86 3.54 10.16
C ARG A 33 -11.57 2.24 9.78
N GLY A 34 -11.11 1.60 8.72
CA GLY A 34 -11.33 0.18 8.58
C GLY A 34 -10.60 -0.50 9.73
N ASP A 35 -11.22 -1.49 10.37
CA ASP A 35 -10.51 -2.27 11.38
C ASP A 35 -9.50 -3.16 10.67
N CYS A 36 -8.30 -2.62 10.49
CA CYS A 36 -7.15 -3.33 9.92
C CYS A 36 -6.44 -4.21 10.94
N THR A 37 -6.95 -4.27 12.17
CA THR A 37 -6.40 -5.21 13.13
C THR A 37 -6.79 -6.62 12.70
N PRO A 38 -5.85 -7.41 12.12
CA PRO A 38 -6.11 -8.82 11.94
C PRO A 38 -6.33 -9.39 13.33
N ASP A 39 -7.43 -10.10 13.53
CA ASP A 39 -7.58 -10.95 14.70
C ASP A 39 -6.62 -12.14 14.51
N LEU A 40 -5.46 -12.02 15.11
CA LEU A 40 -4.33 -12.94 14.94
C LEU A 40 -4.39 -14.14 15.88
N SER A 41 -5.57 -14.48 16.37
CA SER A 41 -5.73 -15.68 17.20
C SER A 41 -5.40 -16.97 16.45
N ASP A 42 -5.37 -16.93 15.13
CA ASP A 42 -4.99 -18.06 14.28
C ASP A 42 -3.67 -17.75 13.56
N GLY A 43 -2.55 -18.26 14.08
CA GLY A 43 -1.18 -18.10 13.59
C GLY A 43 -0.89 -18.50 12.13
N ALA A 44 -1.78 -18.15 11.23
CA ALA A 44 -1.65 -18.32 9.81
C ALA A 44 -1.17 -17.01 9.18
N SER A 45 0.12 -16.75 9.25
CA SER A 45 0.77 -15.87 8.26
C SER A 45 0.54 -16.47 6.88
N THR A 46 -0.49 -16.03 6.21
CA THR A 46 -0.90 -16.57 4.91
C THR A 46 -0.18 -15.92 3.72
N THR A 47 0.86 -15.19 3.95
CA THR A 47 1.76 -14.71 2.90
C THR A 47 2.70 -15.81 2.39
N ARG A 48 2.17 -17.00 2.14
CA ARG A 48 2.88 -18.02 1.40
C ARG A 48 2.89 -17.64 -0.08
N GLY A 49 4.01 -17.13 -0.56
CA GLY A 49 4.26 -16.89 -1.99
C GLY A 49 4.84 -15.53 -2.33
N VAL A 50 4.60 -14.50 -1.55
CA VAL A 50 5.26 -13.22 -1.78
C VAL A 50 6.66 -13.26 -1.19
N ARG A 51 7.66 -13.30 -2.06
CA ARG A 51 9.06 -13.27 -1.64
C ARG A 51 9.39 -11.86 -1.16
N ARG A 52 9.19 -11.60 0.12
CA ARG A 52 9.64 -10.38 0.78
C ARG A 52 11.15 -10.41 0.89
N VAL A 53 11.81 -9.83 -0.05
CA VAL A 53 13.27 -9.74 -0.05
C VAL A 53 13.63 -8.29 0.10
N LEU A 54 14.05 -7.92 1.29
CA LEU A 54 14.85 -6.72 1.47
C LEU A 54 15.87 -7.00 2.58
N PRO A 55 17.07 -6.56 2.46
CA PRO A 55 17.55 -5.33 3.09
C PRO A 55 18.48 -4.49 2.24
N THR A 56 18.79 -4.90 1.06
CA THR A 56 19.54 -4.08 0.11
C THR A 56 18.67 -3.85 -1.11
N PRO A 57 18.58 -2.64 -1.67
CA PRO A 57 17.87 -2.42 -2.92
C PRO A 57 18.49 -3.33 -3.98
N THR A 58 17.88 -4.48 -4.19
CA THR A 58 18.32 -5.42 -5.23
C THR A 58 17.61 -5.16 -6.54
N LYS A 59 16.61 -4.27 -6.54
CA LYS A 59 15.89 -3.87 -7.73
C LYS A 59 16.56 -2.65 -8.34
N THR A 60 17.19 -2.84 -9.49
CA THR A 60 17.51 -1.76 -10.39
C THR A 60 16.26 -1.45 -11.19
N TRP A 61 15.70 -0.27 -10.99
CA TRP A 61 14.56 0.21 -11.76
C TRP A 61 15.05 0.84 -13.06
N ASP A 62 14.38 0.54 -14.15
CA ASP A 62 14.63 1.18 -15.44
C ASP A 62 13.53 2.22 -15.70
N ALA A 63 13.86 3.49 -15.53
CA ALA A 63 12.92 4.60 -15.73
C ALA A 63 12.42 4.72 -17.18
N SER A 64 13.10 4.10 -18.17
CA SER A 64 12.63 4.07 -19.56
C SER A 64 11.65 2.95 -19.85
N ARG A 65 11.56 1.96 -18.95
CA ARG A 65 10.68 0.80 -19.11
C ARG A 65 9.27 1.13 -18.62
N ILE A 66 8.27 0.70 -19.39
CA ILE A 66 6.88 0.61 -18.94
C ILE A 66 6.69 -0.80 -18.37
N TYR A 67 6.34 -0.86 -17.09
CA TYR A 67 6.04 -2.10 -16.40
C TYR A 67 4.55 -2.39 -16.53
N LYS A 68 4.20 -3.33 -17.39
CA LYS A 68 2.80 -3.72 -17.56
C LYS A 68 2.30 -4.52 -16.38
N GLN A 69 1.07 -4.23 -15.97
CA GLN A 69 0.43 -4.84 -14.81
C GLN A 69 -0.99 -5.27 -15.15
N MET A 70 -1.32 -6.52 -14.81
CA MET A 70 -2.63 -7.08 -15.05
C MET A 70 -3.60 -6.77 -13.92
N VAL A 71 -4.81 -6.34 -14.27
CA VAL A 71 -5.93 -6.12 -13.36
C VAL A 71 -7.12 -6.97 -13.81
N ILE A 72 -7.76 -7.68 -12.89
CA ILE A 72 -8.98 -8.44 -13.18
C ILE A 72 -10.12 -7.95 -12.28
N LEU A 73 -11.21 -7.56 -12.92
CA LEU A 73 -12.46 -7.20 -12.25
C LEU A 73 -13.31 -8.47 -12.04
N VAL A 74 -13.77 -8.68 -10.81
CA VAL A 74 -14.48 -9.90 -10.42
C VAL A 74 -15.88 -9.60 -9.92
N GLU A 75 -16.89 -10.21 -10.52
CA GLU A 75 -18.26 -10.23 -10.04
C GLU A 75 -18.62 -11.61 -9.48
N PHE A 76 -19.53 -11.61 -8.52
CA PHE A 76 -20.05 -12.85 -7.93
C PHE A 76 -21.36 -13.26 -8.58
N SER A 77 -21.81 -14.49 -8.34
CA SER A 77 -23.10 -14.97 -8.87
C SER A 77 -24.30 -14.19 -8.32
N ASP A 78 -24.15 -13.51 -7.19
CA ASP A 78 -25.18 -12.75 -6.48
C ASP A 78 -24.84 -11.27 -6.28
N PHE A 79 -23.66 -10.81 -6.74
CA PHE A 79 -23.23 -9.42 -6.56
C PHE A 79 -22.41 -8.93 -7.75
N SER A 80 -22.88 -7.88 -8.40
CA SER A 80 -22.20 -7.19 -9.51
C SER A 80 -21.66 -5.83 -9.05
N PHE A 81 -20.76 -5.24 -9.85
CA PHE A 81 -20.28 -3.89 -9.60
C PHE A 81 -21.40 -2.87 -9.53
N ASN A 82 -21.26 -1.90 -8.65
CA ASN A 82 -22.19 -0.79 -8.52
C ASN A 82 -21.93 0.32 -9.56
N ARG A 83 -20.80 0.29 -10.24
CA ARG A 83 -20.46 1.23 -11.32
C ARG A 83 -21.13 0.81 -12.62
N GLU A 84 -21.60 1.79 -13.41
CA GLU A 84 -22.32 1.56 -14.66
C GLU A 84 -21.45 0.88 -15.72
N ASP A 85 -20.21 1.30 -15.89
CA ASP A 85 -19.22 0.66 -16.75
C ASP A 85 -17.97 0.37 -15.93
N PRO A 86 -17.90 -0.80 -15.25
CA PRO A 86 -16.79 -1.09 -14.35
C PRO A 86 -15.43 -1.09 -15.03
N ARG A 87 -15.35 -1.61 -16.27
CA ARG A 87 -14.09 -1.71 -17.00
C ARG A 87 -13.53 -0.34 -17.33
N GLU A 88 -14.34 0.54 -17.92
CA GLU A 88 -13.93 1.91 -18.24
C GLU A 88 -13.59 2.70 -16.97
N ALA A 89 -14.43 2.56 -15.93
CA ALA A 89 -14.22 3.24 -14.67
C ALA A 89 -12.89 2.85 -14.01
N TYR A 90 -12.58 1.55 -13.95
CA TYR A 90 -11.34 1.07 -13.37
C TYR A 90 -10.14 1.34 -14.27
N ASP A 91 -10.29 1.34 -15.59
CA ASP A 91 -9.21 1.78 -16.48
C ASP A 91 -8.78 3.22 -16.16
N LYS A 92 -9.74 4.13 -15.93
CA LYS A 92 -9.46 5.51 -15.48
C LYS A 92 -8.80 5.55 -14.09
N ILE A 93 -9.34 4.80 -13.13
CA ILE A 93 -8.79 4.74 -11.76
C ILE A 93 -7.33 4.26 -11.76
N PHE A 94 -6.99 3.35 -12.65
CA PHE A 94 -5.63 2.81 -12.73
C PHE A 94 -4.68 3.64 -13.61
N ASN A 95 -5.16 4.26 -14.70
CA ASN A 95 -4.30 4.80 -15.75
C ASN A 95 -4.51 6.29 -16.08
N GLU A 96 -5.67 6.91 -15.78
CA GLU A 96 -5.94 8.29 -16.20
C GLU A 96 -5.16 9.29 -15.35
N PRO A 97 -4.18 10.02 -15.94
CA PRO A 97 -3.39 10.97 -15.17
C PRO A 97 -4.25 12.06 -14.53
N GLY A 98 -4.03 12.29 -13.24
CA GLY A 98 -4.76 13.29 -12.48
C GLY A 98 -6.20 12.89 -12.15
N TYR A 99 -6.54 11.60 -12.18
CA TYR A 99 -7.86 11.11 -11.75
C TYR A 99 -8.18 11.57 -10.32
N ASN A 100 -9.34 12.18 -10.11
CA ASN A 100 -9.62 12.90 -8.88
C ASN A 100 -10.99 12.59 -8.25
N GLU A 101 -11.50 11.40 -8.37
CA GLU A 101 -12.71 11.00 -7.65
C GLU A 101 -12.54 11.32 -6.15
N ARG A 102 -13.56 11.94 -5.53
CA ARG A 102 -13.57 12.34 -4.11
C ARG A 102 -12.34 13.14 -3.67
N ASP A 103 -11.89 14.07 -4.50
CA ASP A 103 -10.69 14.89 -4.28
C ASP A 103 -9.38 14.04 -4.14
N GLY A 104 -9.33 12.90 -4.81
CA GLY A 104 -8.12 12.08 -4.93
C GLY A 104 -6.99 12.83 -5.64
N ALA A 105 -5.76 12.47 -5.34
CA ALA A 105 -4.57 13.15 -5.86
C ALA A 105 -4.10 12.64 -7.22
N GLY A 106 -4.65 11.52 -7.72
CA GLY A 106 -4.28 10.91 -9.00
C GLY A 106 -4.78 9.48 -9.14
N CYS A 107 -4.41 8.82 -10.23
CA CYS A 107 -4.64 7.40 -10.46
C CYS A 107 -3.56 6.52 -9.80
N VAL A 108 -3.74 5.19 -9.86
CA VAL A 108 -2.77 4.23 -9.32
C VAL A 108 -1.39 4.39 -10.00
N ALA A 109 -1.35 4.58 -11.32
CA ALA A 109 -0.10 4.79 -12.05
C ALA A 109 0.60 6.09 -11.62
N ASP A 110 -0.16 7.18 -11.39
CA ASP A 110 0.38 8.44 -10.88
C ASP A 110 1.03 8.23 -9.51
N TYR A 111 0.34 7.51 -8.61
CA TYR A 111 0.87 7.24 -7.27
C TYR A 111 2.27 6.62 -7.35
N PHE A 112 2.41 5.49 -8.02
CA PHE A 112 3.71 4.79 -8.08
C PHE A 112 4.77 5.57 -8.85
N ARG A 113 4.40 6.29 -9.93
CA ARG A 113 5.33 7.14 -10.67
C ARG A 113 5.88 8.26 -9.77
N GLU A 114 5.03 8.94 -9.01
CA GLU A 114 5.45 10.03 -8.14
C GLU A 114 6.23 9.52 -6.93
N GLN A 115 5.78 8.42 -6.30
CA GLN A 115 6.50 7.85 -5.16
C GLN A 115 7.92 7.39 -5.51
N SER A 116 8.10 6.83 -6.72
CA SER A 116 9.38 6.33 -7.21
C SER A 116 10.26 7.42 -7.85
N GLY A 117 9.80 8.68 -7.94
CA GLY A 117 10.50 9.71 -8.70
C GLY A 117 10.62 9.40 -10.19
N GLY A 118 9.65 8.68 -10.76
CA GLY A 118 9.62 8.27 -12.16
C GLY A 118 10.38 6.99 -12.48
N LEU A 119 10.89 6.28 -11.49
CA LEU A 119 11.62 5.01 -11.71
C LEU A 119 10.67 3.83 -12.00
N LEU A 120 9.49 3.82 -11.42
CA LEU A 120 8.48 2.78 -11.65
C LEU A 120 7.31 3.35 -12.46
N ASN A 121 7.34 3.15 -13.77
CA ASN A 121 6.29 3.55 -14.70
C ASN A 121 5.37 2.37 -14.98
N LEU A 122 4.20 2.36 -14.34
CA LEU A 122 3.20 1.30 -14.49
C LEU A 122 2.21 1.65 -15.59
N GLN A 123 1.79 0.63 -16.33
CA GLN A 123 0.62 0.64 -17.21
C GLN A 123 -0.25 -0.56 -16.88
N PHE A 124 -1.52 -0.33 -16.61
CA PHE A 124 -2.44 -1.37 -16.21
C PHE A 124 -3.35 -1.80 -17.36
N ASP A 125 -3.39 -3.09 -17.62
CA ASP A 125 -4.33 -3.70 -18.55
C ASP A 125 -5.50 -4.30 -17.77
N VAL A 126 -6.70 -3.70 -17.90
CA VAL A 126 -7.90 -4.07 -17.13
C VAL A 126 -8.72 -5.11 -17.90
N TYR A 127 -8.96 -6.26 -17.29
CA TYR A 127 -9.76 -7.37 -17.81
C TYR A 127 -11.07 -7.54 -17.05
N GLY A 128 -12.07 -8.07 -17.72
CA GLY A 128 -13.39 -8.33 -17.14
C GLY A 128 -14.32 -7.12 -17.27
N PRO A 129 -15.38 -7.02 -16.42
CA PRO A 129 -15.65 -7.90 -15.29
C PRO A 129 -15.93 -9.34 -15.69
N VAL A 130 -15.42 -10.30 -14.92
CA VAL A 130 -15.74 -11.71 -15.06
C VAL A 130 -16.56 -12.19 -13.87
N GLN A 131 -17.70 -12.84 -14.16
CA GLN A 131 -18.55 -13.41 -13.12
C GLN A 131 -18.01 -14.78 -12.70
N VAL A 132 -17.76 -14.95 -11.39
CA VAL A 132 -17.38 -16.24 -10.82
C VAL A 132 -18.60 -17.03 -10.32
N SER A 133 -18.41 -18.33 -10.10
CA SER A 133 -19.48 -19.21 -9.62
C SER A 133 -19.83 -19.01 -8.15
N SER A 134 -18.91 -18.46 -7.36
CA SER A 134 -19.10 -18.19 -5.94
C SER A 134 -20.07 -17.03 -5.69
N VAL A 135 -20.73 -17.06 -4.53
CA VAL A 135 -21.43 -15.91 -3.95
C VAL A 135 -20.45 -15.02 -3.18
N ALA A 136 -20.79 -13.74 -2.99
CA ALA A 136 -19.93 -12.76 -2.33
C ALA A 136 -19.65 -13.11 -0.85
N GLN A 137 -20.63 -13.67 -0.15
CA GLN A 137 -20.51 -14.15 1.24
C GLN A 137 -20.82 -15.66 1.32
N PRO A 138 -19.85 -16.55 1.03
CA PRO A 138 -20.11 -17.99 0.93
C PRO A 138 -20.33 -18.70 2.27
N TYR A 139 -20.07 -18.05 3.40
CA TYR A 139 -20.14 -18.66 4.71
C TYR A 139 -21.52 -18.49 5.35
N LYS A 140 -22.04 -19.55 5.96
CA LYS A 140 -23.25 -19.49 6.79
C LYS A 140 -22.86 -18.95 8.18
N ASN A 141 -23.56 -17.90 8.64
CA ASN A 141 -23.32 -17.28 9.96
C ASN A 141 -21.86 -16.89 10.20
N PRO A 142 -21.25 -16.06 9.35
CA PRO A 142 -19.88 -15.64 9.53
C PRO A 142 -19.69 -14.84 10.84
N THR A 143 -18.55 -14.99 11.47
CA THR A 143 -18.15 -14.29 12.68
C THR A 143 -16.96 -13.36 12.40
N SER A 144 -16.55 -12.58 13.36
CA SER A 144 -15.33 -11.75 13.26
C SER A 144 -14.07 -12.55 12.89
N ASN A 145 -14.05 -13.84 13.21
CA ASN A 145 -12.93 -14.75 12.90
C ASN A 145 -13.07 -15.45 11.54
N THR A 146 -14.17 -15.23 10.81
CA THR A 146 -14.36 -15.80 9.49
C THR A 146 -13.52 -15.03 8.48
N ARG A 147 -12.47 -15.64 7.96
CA ARG A 147 -11.59 -15.04 6.95
C ARG A 147 -11.83 -15.71 5.59
N ASN A 148 -12.04 -14.89 4.58
CA ASN A 148 -12.14 -15.29 3.18
C ASN A 148 -11.06 -14.54 2.41
N TYR A 149 -10.03 -15.23 1.96
CA TYR A 149 -8.93 -14.64 1.21
C TYR A 149 -9.09 -14.73 -0.31
N GLY A 150 -10.16 -15.29 -0.79
CA GLY A 150 -10.55 -15.25 -2.20
C GLY A 150 -9.70 -16.10 -3.17
N GLY A 151 -8.72 -16.88 -2.70
CA GLY A 151 -7.77 -17.57 -3.58
C GLY A 151 -8.40 -18.41 -4.69
N GLU A 152 -9.41 -19.24 -4.39
CA GLU A 152 -10.11 -20.06 -5.41
C GLU A 152 -11.00 -19.20 -6.32
N VAL A 153 -11.58 -18.11 -5.80
CA VAL A 153 -12.35 -17.13 -6.56
C VAL A 153 -11.46 -16.47 -7.61
N PHE A 154 -10.29 -15.99 -7.21
CA PHE A 154 -9.34 -15.32 -8.08
C PHE A 154 -8.72 -16.28 -9.10
N LYS A 155 -8.49 -17.52 -8.72
CA LYS A 155 -8.06 -18.57 -9.64
C LYS A 155 -9.13 -18.84 -10.73
N GLU A 156 -10.40 -18.96 -10.36
CA GLU A 156 -11.50 -19.12 -11.33
C GLU A 156 -11.56 -17.92 -12.28
N ALA A 157 -11.47 -16.69 -11.74
CA ALA A 157 -11.46 -15.47 -12.55
C ALA A 157 -10.29 -15.45 -13.55
N THR A 158 -9.09 -15.84 -13.10
CA THR A 158 -7.91 -15.95 -13.98
C THR A 158 -8.13 -16.95 -15.08
N GLN A 159 -8.66 -18.13 -14.78
CA GLN A 159 -8.95 -19.16 -15.79
C GLN A 159 -9.91 -18.64 -16.87
N LYS A 160 -10.93 -17.88 -16.50
CA LYS A 160 -11.88 -17.25 -17.42
C LYS A 160 -11.18 -16.21 -18.28
N VAL A 161 -10.42 -15.28 -17.70
CA VAL A 161 -9.70 -14.24 -18.45
C VAL A 161 -8.71 -14.86 -19.44
N VAL A 162 -7.92 -15.84 -19.03
CA VAL A 162 -6.97 -16.53 -19.93
C VAL A 162 -7.70 -17.23 -21.07
N LYS A 163 -8.82 -17.87 -20.81
CA LYS A 163 -9.63 -18.56 -21.83
C LYS A 163 -10.26 -17.58 -22.83
N GLU A 164 -10.71 -16.43 -22.36
CA GLU A 164 -11.34 -15.39 -23.18
C GLU A 164 -10.34 -14.56 -23.99
N ASN A 165 -9.07 -14.62 -23.63
CA ASN A 165 -7.99 -13.86 -24.28
C ASN A 165 -6.86 -14.75 -24.77
N PRO A 166 -7.12 -15.71 -25.68
CA PRO A 166 -6.13 -16.71 -26.12
C PRO A 166 -4.96 -16.11 -26.92
N ASP A 167 -5.16 -14.93 -27.52
CA ASP A 167 -4.17 -14.24 -28.36
C ASP A 167 -3.30 -13.25 -27.56
N VAL A 168 -3.58 -13.06 -26.26
CA VAL A 168 -2.77 -12.19 -25.42
C VAL A 168 -1.51 -12.92 -24.96
N ASP A 169 -0.35 -12.28 -25.17
CA ASP A 169 0.92 -12.75 -24.61
C ASP A 169 1.05 -12.27 -23.15
N PHE A 170 0.72 -13.16 -22.20
CA PHE A 170 0.80 -12.82 -20.77
C PHE A 170 2.23 -12.73 -20.24
N SER A 171 3.26 -13.10 -21.04
CA SER A 171 4.66 -12.90 -20.63
C SER A 171 5.04 -11.42 -20.47
N GLN A 172 4.25 -10.50 -21.03
CA GLN A 172 4.43 -9.05 -20.83
C GLN A 172 4.28 -8.60 -19.37
N TYR A 173 3.65 -9.41 -18.52
CA TYR A 173 3.48 -9.17 -17.07
C TYR A 173 4.53 -9.88 -16.20
N ASP A 174 5.45 -10.59 -16.82
CA ASP A 174 6.63 -11.18 -16.20
C ASP A 174 7.80 -10.18 -16.31
N TRP A 175 8.02 -9.44 -15.24
CA TRP A 175 8.99 -8.34 -15.27
C TRP A 175 10.44 -8.83 -15.17
N ASN A 176 10.67 -9.98 -14.54
CA ASN A 176 11.96 -10.52 -14.20
C ASN A 176 12.38 -11.70 -15.07
N GLY A 177 11.50 -12.23 -15.91
CA GLY A 177 11.77 -13.33 -16.87
C GLY A 177 11.80 -14.71 -16.22
N ASP A 178 11.20 -14.89 -15.04
CA ASP A 178 11.20 -16.17 -14.30
C ASP A 178 10.06 -17.11 -14.72
N LYS A 179 9.26 -16.72 -15.72
CA LYS A 179 8.07 -17.40 -16.22
C LYS A 179 6.88 -17.41 -15.25
N TYR A 180 6.87 -16.52 -14.32
CA TYR A 180 5.71 -16.21 -13.53
C TYR A 180 5.30 -14.75 -13.77
N VAL A 181 4.01 -14.50 -13.94
CA VAL A 181 3.47 -13.15 -13.84
C VAL A 181 3.80 -12.63 -12.44
N ASP A 182 4.44 -11.46 -12.33
CA ASP A 182 4.90 -10.94 -11.04
C ASP A 182 3.75 -10.86 -10.04
N GLN A 183 2.59 -10.32 -10.47
CA GLN A 183 1.33 -10.41 -9.73
C GLN A 183 0.13 -10.02 -10.60
N VAL A 184 -1.07 -10.30 -10.09
CA VAL A 184 -2.35 -9.81 -10.61
C VAL A 184 -3.06 -9.01 -9.54
N ILE A 185 -3.64 -7.86 -9.90
CA ILE A 185 -4.51 -7.10 -9.01
C ILE A 185 -5.96 -7.52 -9.28
N TYR A 186 -6.67 -7.94 -8.24
CA TYR A 186 -8.10 -8.19 -8.32
C TYR A 186 -8.87 -7.08 -7.65
N VAL A 187 -9.84 -6.53 -8.38
CA VAL A 187 -10.88 -5.70 -7.78
C VAL A 187 -12.18 -6.48 -7.84
N TYR A 188 -12.78 -6.73 -6.68
CA TYR A 188 -14.01 -7.50 -6.61
C TYR A 188 -15.20 -6.62 -6.22
N ALA A 189 -16.36 -6.92 -6.82
CA ALA A 189 -17.61 -6.24 -6.55
C ALA A 189 -18.03 -6.38 -5.07
N GLY A 190 -18.57 -5.31 -4.50
CA GLY A 190 -19.09 -5.30 -3.15
C GLY A 190 -18.10 -4.90 -2.08
N PHE A 191 -18.25 -5.42 -0.87
CA PHE A 191 -17.61 -4.93 0.34
C PHE A 191 -16.39 -5.74 0.74
N ALA A 192 -15.48 -5.11 1.49
CA ALA A 192 -14.32 -5.77 2.07
C ALA A 192 -14.64 -6.43 3.43
N GLY A 193 -14.07 -7.61 3.67
CA GLY A 193 -14.26 -8.35 4.92
C GLY A 193 -13.59 -7.72 6.16
N ASN A 194 -12.67 -6.78 5.95
CA ASN A 194 -11.90 -6.11 7.01
C ASN A 194 -12.53 -4.81 7.55
N GLN A 195 -13.78 -4.51 7.21
CA GLN A 195 -14.38 -3.21 7.56
C GLN A 195 -14.98 -3.14 8.98
N GLY A 196 -14.63 -4.04 9.89
CA GLY A 196 -15.03 -3.98 11.31
C GLY A 196 -16.52 -4.08 11.59
N ASN A 197 -17.36 -4.30 10.58
CA ASN A 197 -18.81 -4.42 10.70
C ASN A 197 -19.25 -5.87 10.53
N SER A 198 -20.13 -6.38 11.41
CA SER A 198 -20.62 -7.76 11.34
C SER A 198 -21.30 -8.12 10.01
N ALA A 199 -21.88 -7.15 9.31
CA ALA A 199 -22.42 -7.35 7.97
C ALA A 199 -21.35 -7.61 6.91
N CYS A 200 -20.10 -7.27 7.18
CA CYS A 200 -18.96 -7.51 6.29
C CYS A 200 -18.30 -8.86 6.51
N TYR A 201 -18.61 -9.57 7.58
CA TYR A 201 -18.01 -10.86 7.87
C TYR A 201 -18.28 -11.86 6.75
N GLY A 202 -17.21 -12.56 6.33
CA GLY A 202 -17.28 -13.56 5.26
C GLY A 202 -17.15 -13.01 3.83
N TYR A 203 -17.21 -11.69 3.60
CA TYR A 203 -16.70 -11.10 2.36
C TYR A 203 -15.19 -11.34 2.24
N ILE A 204 -14.66 -11.20 1.02
CA ILE A 204 -13.23 -11.32 0.82
C ILE A 204 -12.52 -10.23 1.63
N TRP A 205 -11.50 -10.64 2.37
CA TRP A 205 -10.56 -9.76 3.05
C TRP A 205 -9.50 -9.33 2.04
N PRO A 206 -9.34 -8.02 1.74
CA PRO A 206 -8.25 -7.55 0.90
C PRO A 206 -6.91 -8.09 1.39
N ASN A 207 -6.13 -8.64 0.50
CA ASN A 207 -4.86 -9.28 0.87
C ASN A 207 -3.93 -9.44 -0.32
N THR A 208 -2.67 -9.72 -0.01
CA THR A 208 -1.67 -10.20 -0.96
C THR A 208 -1.32 -11.65 -0.65
N SER A 209 -1.49 -12.54 -1.64
CA SER A 209 -1.27 -13.97 -1.47
C SER A 209 -1.01 -14.67 -2.83
N SER A 210 -1.16 -15.98 -2.85
CA SER A 210 -1.04 -16.79 -4.07
C SER A 210 -2.04 -17.95 -4.06
N PHE A 211 -2.36 -18.45 -5.26
CA PHE A 211 -3.09 -19.69 -5.47
C PHE A 211 -2.25 -20.68 -6.30
N SER A 212 -2.71 -21.91 -6.42
CA SER A 212 -2.10 -22.87 -7.35
C SER A 212 -2.20 -22.29 -8.77
N TYR A 213 -1.08 -22.22 -9.48
CA TYR A 213 -0.96 -21.46 -10.72
C TYR A 213 -1.97 -21.84 -11.81
N VAL A 214 -2.24 -20.87 -12.66
CA VAL A 214 -2.92 -21.02 -13.95
C VAL A 214 -1.88 -20.81 -15.04
N SER A 215 -1.77 -21.76 -16.00
CA SER A 215 -0.90 -21.59 -17.17
C SER A 215 -1.56 -20.66 -18.17
N ALA A 216 -0.78 -19.76 -18.76
CA ALA A 216 -1.27 -18.77 -19.71
C ALA A 216 -0.42 -18.73 -20.99
N PRO A 217 -0.97 -18.21 -22.12
CA PRO A 217 -0.20 -17.91 -23.32
C PRO A 217 1.04 -17.06 -23.01
N GLY A 218 2.10 -17.23 -23.81
CA GLY A 218 3.42 -16.67 -23.52
C GLY A 218 4.30 -17.59 -22.67
N GLY A 219 3.77 -18.79 -22.29
CA GLY A 219 4.52 -19.81 -21.55
C GLY A 219 4.75 -19.45 -20.07
N VAL A 220 3.92 -18.60 -19.52
CA VAL A 220 3.99 -18.13 -18.12
C VAL A 220 2.92 -18.77 -17.24
N LYS A 221 3.13 -18.62 -15.94
CA LYS A 221 2.22 -19.06 -14.87
C LYS A 221 1.73 -17.85 -14.11
N ILE A 222 0.44 -17.84 -13.77
CA ILE A 222 -0.19 -16.83 -12.95
C ILE A 222 -0.51 -17.45 -11.60
N SER A 223 -0.04 -16.85 -10.51
CA SER A 223 -0.20 -17.38 -9.15
C SER A 223 -0.33 -16.28 -8.10
N ASN A 224 0.55 -15.29 -8.13
CA ASN A 224 0.63 -14.23 -7.13
C ASN A 224 -0.45 -13.17 -7.38
N TYR A 225 -1.02 -12.66 -6.31
CA TYR A 225 -2.04 -11.64 -6.42
C TYR A 225 -2.07 -10.66 -5.26
N SER A 226 -2.67 -9.52 -5.53
CA SER A 226 -3.21 -8.61 -4.53
C SER A 226 -4.69 -8.36 -4.81
N SER A 227 -5.47 -7.96 -3.80
CA SER A 227 -6.90 -7.77 -3.96
C SER A 227 -7.44 -6.57 -3.20
N SER A 228 -8.50 -5.95 -3.73
CA SER A 228 -9.24 -4.87 -3.11
C SER A 228 -10.71 -4.95 -3.43
N ALA A 229 -11.56 -4.38 -2.57
CA ALA A 229 -12.99 -4.30 -2.76
C ALA A 229 -13.39 -3.07 -3.60
N GLU A 230 -14.61 -3.08 -4.11
CA GLU A 230 -15.21 -1.91 -4.76
C GLU A 230 -15.78 -0.90 -3.77
N LEU A 231 -16.39 -1.34 -2.67
CA LEU A 231 -17.25 -0.50 -1.84
C LEU A 231 -16.89 -0.53 -0.36
N TRP A 232 -17.03 0.63 0.29
CA TRP A 232 -17.16 0.73 1.73
C TRP A 232 -18.56 0.34 2.19
N TYR A 233 -18.64 -0.37 3.31
CA TYR A 233 -19.92 -0.70 3.92
C TYR A 233 -20.49 0.50 4.67
N SER A 234 -21.44 1.17 4.05
CA SER A 234 -22.26 2.23 4.64
C SER A 234 -23.57 2.36 3.89
N ASN A 235 -24.49 3.16 4.40
CA ASN A 235 -25.77 3.41 3.73
C ASN A 235 -25.58 4.06 2.34
N SER A 236 -24.55 4.88 2.18
CA SER A 236 -24.23 5.55 0.91
C SER A 236 -23.35 4.70 -0.02
N LYS A 237 -22.80 3.57 0.46
CA LYS A 237 -21.93 2.66 -0.29
C LYS A 237 -20.85 3.42 -1.09
N PRO A 238 -20.04 4.28 -0.47
CA PRO A 238 -19.02 5.00 -1.20
C PRO A 238 -18.01 4.04 -1.80
N SER A 239 -17.42 4.42 -2.94
CA SER A 239 -16.36 3.65 -3.56
C SER A 239 -15.14 3.53 -2.65
N PHE A 240 -14.53 2.36 -2.68
CA PHE A 240 -13.24 2.08 -2.08
C PHE A 240 -12.17 2.70 -2.99
N GLY A 241 -11.32 3.58 -2.45
CA GLY A 241 -10.31 4.27 -3.24
C GLY A 241 -9.12 3.38 -3.61
N ILE A 242 -8.06 4.03 -4.08
CA ILE A 242 -6.86 3.33 -4.54
C ILE A 242 -5.92 2.91 -3.39
N GLY A 243 -6.12 3.38 -2.18
CA GLY A 243 -5.19 3.18 -1.06
C GLY A 243 -4.94 1.72 -0.73
N THR A 244 -5.99 0.90 -0.62
CA THR A 244 -5.83 -0.54 -0.39
C THR A 244 -5.23 -1.24 -1.61
N ILE A 245 -5.55 -0.83 -2.83
CA ILE A 245 -4.89 -1.33 -4.05
C ILE A 245 -3.37 -1.07 -3.96
N CYS A 246 -2.98 0.17 -3.63
CA CYS A 246 -1.58 0.55 -3.50
C CYS A 246 -0.89 -0.19 -2.35
N HIS A 247 -1.54 -0.35 -1.20
CA HIS A 247 -1.02 -1.08 -0.04
C HIS A 247 -0.73 -2.55 -0.41
N GLU A 248 -1.72 -3.26 -0.91
CA GLU A 248 -1.58 -4.67 -1.26
C GLU A 248 -0.59 -4.90 -2.41
N PHE A 249 -0.57 -3.99 -3.40
CA PHE A 249 0.44 -4.04 -4.46
C PHE A 249 1.84 -3.81 -3.91
N THR A 250 2.00 -2.96 -2.91
CA THR A 250 3.29 -2.66 -2.29
C THR A 250 3.92 -3.88 -1.62
N HIS A 251 3.12 -4.79 -1.08
CA HIS A 251 3.64 -6.08 -0.57
C HIS A 251 4.37 -6.88 -1.66
N CYS A 252 3.90 -6.83 -2.90
CA CYS A 252 4.58 -7.48 -4.02
C CYS A 252 5.90 -6.78 -4.41
N LEU A 253 6.06 -5.52 -4.08
CA LEU A 253 7.33 -4.82 -4.20
C LEU A 253 8.33 -5.19 -3.08
N GLY A 254 7.87 -5.86 -2.01
CA GLY A 254 8.69 -6.41 -0.94
C GLY A 254 8.56 -5.72 0.41
N LEU A 255 7.66 -4.75 0.57
CA LEU A 255 7.43 -4.09 1.85
C LEU A 255 6.45 -4.89 2.73
N PRO A 256 6.71 -5.00 4.05
CA PRO A 256 5.78 -5.60 5.01
C PRO A 256 4.73 -4.59 5.47
N ASP A 257 3.75 -5.05 6.23
CA ASP A 257 2.93 -4.18 7.07
C ASP A 257 3.79 -3.46 8.10
N ILE A 258 3.55 -2.18 8.30
CA ILE A 258 4.22 -1.38 9.34
C ILE A 258 3.41 -1.41 10.62
N TYR A 259 2.09 -1.62 10.55
CA TYR A 259 1.30 -1.89 11.76
C TYR A 259 1.66 -3.27 12.38
N PRO A 260 1.52 -3.42 13.69
CA PRO A 260 1.75 -4.69 14.35
C PRO A 260 0.80 -5.79 13.87
N THR A 261 1.33 -6.85 13.28
CA THR A 261 0.54 -7.99 12.78
C THR A 261 0.22 -9.04 13.84
N SER A 262 0.72 -8.90 15.07
CA SER A 262 0.39 -9.77 16.20
C SER A 262 -0.66 -9.15 17.10
N GLY A 263 -1.76 -9.85 17.38
CA GLY A 263 -2.93 -9.37 18.12
C GLY A 263 -2.71 -8.87 19.56
N GLY A 264 -1.48 -8.71 19.98
CA GLY A 264 -1.15 -8.17 21.31
C GLY A 264 -0.65 -6.72 21.33
N ALA A 265 -0.36 -6.13 20.18
CA ALA A 265 0.23 -4.80 20.11
C ALA A 265 -0.80 -3.65 20.12
N GLY A 266 -2.00 -3.90 19.63
CA GLY A 266 -3.20 -3.10 19.90
C GLY A 266 -3.28 -1.67 19.33
N TYR A 267 -2.29 -1.20 18.55
CA TYR A 267 -2.31 0.13 17.93
C TYR A 267 -1.31 0.23 16.78
N SER A 268 -1.63 1.06 15.81
CA SER A 268 -0.73 1.49 14.75
C SER A 268 0.44 2.30 15.32
N VAL A 269 1.58 2.25 14.67
CA VAL A 269 2.80 2.94 15.11
C VAL A 269 2.94 4.30 14.42
N VAL A 270 2.66 4.34 13.13
CA VAL A 270 2.73 5.54 12.29
C VAL A 270 1.37 5.93 11.71
N ASP A 271 0.39 5.05 11.79
CA ASP A 271 -1.02 5.26 11.45
C ASP A 271 -1.20 5.92 10.05
N GLU A 272 -1.91 7.04 9.97
CA GLU A 272 -2.21 7.72 8.70
C GLU A 272 -0.97 8.29 7.98
N TRP A 273 0.21 8.28 8.62
CA TRP A 273 1.44 8.78 8.01
C TRP A 273 2.10 7.81 7.03
N ASP A 274 1.64 6.58 6.97
CA ASP A 274 2.27 5.48 6.23
C ASP A 274 1.24 4.66 5.48
N LEU A 275 1.50 4.40 4.18
CA LEU A 275 0.65 3.55 3.35
C LEU A 275 0.54 2.12 3.89
N MET A 276 1.65 1.58 4.43
CA MET A 276 1.73 0.21 4.94
C MET A 276 1.27 0.09 6.41
N ASP A 277 0.72 1.17 6.97
CA ASP A 277 -0.02 1.24 8.22
C ASP A 277 -1.47 1.70 7.95
N GLY A 278 -2.00 2.69 8.64
CA GLY A 278 -3.38 3.18 8.50
C GLY A 278 -3.63 4.13 7.33
N GLY A 279 -2.57 4.61 6.68
CA GLY A 279 -2.66 5.63 5.63
C GLY A 279 -3.41 5.20 4.37
N ASN A 280 -3.49 3.89 4.10
CA ASN A 280 -4.25 3.35 2.96
C ASN A 280 -5.75 3.65 3.01
N PHE A 281 -6.30 4.08 4.17
CA PHE A 281 -7.71 4.42 4.34
C PHE A 281 -8.01 5.92 4.28
N THR A 282 -6.99 6.76 4.19
CA THR A 282 -7.16 8.22 4.18
C THR A 282 -8.08 8.65 3.06
N ASN A 283 -9.10 9.46 3.38
CA ASN A 283 -10.17 9.87 2.46
C ASN A 283 -10.84 8.69 1.75
N TYR A 284 -11.28 7.67 2.49
CA TYR A 284 -11.84 6.42 1.93
C TYR A 284 -10.89 5.71 0.96
N GLY A 285 -9.58 5.91 1.11
CA GLY A 285 -8.54 5.36 0.25
C GLY A 285 -8.28 6.19 -1.02
N TRP A 286 -8.89 7.35 -1.20
CA TRP A 286 -8.66 8.17 -2.38
C TRP A 286 -7.42 9.07 -2.29
N CYS A 287 -6.86 9.23 -1.10
CA CYS A 287 -5.65 10.02 -0.89
C CYS A 287 -4.66 9.28 0.04
N PRO A 288 -4.12 8.11 -0.40
CA PRO A 288 -3.07 7.45 0.37
C PRO A 288 -1.85 8.37 0.50
N PRO A 289 -1.17 8.41 1.65
CA PRO A 289 -0.02 9.29 1.85
C PRO A 289 1.17 8.88 0.99
N ASN A 290 2.14 9.79 0.88
CA ASN A 290 3.45 9.44 0.34
C ASN A 290 4.09 8.33 1.18
N TYR A 291 4.87 7.46 0.52
CA TYR A 291 5.74 6.51 1.24
C TYR A 291 6.67 7.24 2.20
N THR A 292 6.95 6.61 3.31
CA THR A 292 7.98 7.09 4.24
C THR A 292 9.38 7.02 3.61
N PRO A 293 10.33 7.79 4.12
CA PRO A 293 11.70 7.72 3.65
C PRO A 293 12.33 6.32 3.76
N LEU A 294 11.96 5.54 4.79
CA LEU A 294 12.44 4.19 4.97
C LEU A 294 12.03 3.29 3.81
N GLU A 295 10.76 3.33 3.46
CA GLU A 295 10.19 2.55 2.36
C GLU A 295 10.83 2.91 1.02
N LYS A 296 10.95 4.20 0.71
CA LYS A 296 11.61 4.68 -0.50
C LYS A 296 13.07 4.25 -0.58
N MET A 297 13.80 4.27 0.54
CA MET A 297 15.17 3.77 0.62
C MET A 297 15.25 2.28 0.30
N LEU A 298 14.39 1.48 0.91
CA LEU A 298 14.37 0.03 0.75
C LEU A 298 13.94 -0.38 -0.67
N LEU A 299 13.07 0.39 -1.31
CA LEU A 299 12.71 0.20 -2.71
C LEU A 299 13.76 0.73 -3.70
N GLY A 300 14.81 1.40 -3.21
CA GLY A 300 15.85 1.98 -4.06
C GLY A 300 15.41 3.26 -4.80
N TRP A 301 14.36 3.92 -4.30
CA TRP A 301 13.83 5.15 -4.88
C TRP A 301 14.42 6.43 -4.27
N LEU A 302 15.10 6.31 -3.13
CA LEU A 302 15.65 7.43 -2.38
C LEU A 302 17.00 7.07 -1.77
N THR A 303 17.94 8.02 -1.84
CA THR A 303 19.20 7.98 -1.09
C THR A 303 19.22 9.19 -0.15
N PRO A 304 19.21 8.98 1.18
CA PRO A 304 19.21 10.10 2.12
C PRO A 304 20.59 10.79 2.18
N ILE A 305 20.58 12.05 2.58
CA ILE A 305 21.79 12.81 2.87
C ILE A 305 22.26 12.48 4.29
N GLU A 306 23.47 11.98 4.42
CA GLU A 306 24.05 11.63 5.74
C GLU A 306 24.45 12.88 6.52
N LEU A 307 23.94 13.00 7.74
CA LEU A 307 24.38 13.99 8.70
C LEU A 307 25.41 13.38 9.66
N THR A 308 26.69 13.64 9.43
CA THR A 308 27.80 13.08 10.21
C THR A 308 28.26 13.98 11.36
N GLY A 309 27.68 15.17 11.50
CA GLY A 309 28.00 16.16 12.53
C GLY A 309 26.94 17.24 12.62
N PRO A 310 27.15 18.25 13.48
CA PRO A 310 26.23 19.38 13.61
C PRO A 310 25.98 20.05 12.27
N ALA A 311 24.72 20.24 11.90
CA ALA A 311 24.32 20.88 10.65
C ALA A 311 23.15 21.84 10.88
N THR A 312 23.07 22.86 10.01
CA THR A 312 21.90 23.74 9.93
C THR A 312 21.25 23.57 8.58
N ILE A 313 20.03 23.06 8.56
CA ILE A 313 19.24 22.86 7.35
C ILE A 313 18.26 24.02 7.23
N LYS A 314 18.28 24.71 6.09
CA LYS A 314 17.36 25.82 5.80
C LYS A 314 16.54 25.49 4.57
N ASN A 315 15.29 25.95 4.56
CA ASN A 315 14.38 25.82 3.42
C ASN A 315 14.20 24.36 2.95
N MET A 316 14.10 23.42 3.89
CA MET A 316 13.85 22.02 3.59
C MET A 316 12.54 21.88 2.83
N LYS A 317 12.63 21.45 1.56
CA LYS A 317 11.46 21.26 0.70
C LYS A 317 10.59 20.12 1.20
N PRO A 318 9.27 20.15 0.92
CA PRO A 318 8.40 19.02 1.18
C PRO A 318 8.81 17.77 0.39
N SER A 319 8.67 16.60 0.99
CA SER A 319 8.93 15.30 0.32
C SER A 319 8.08 15.14 -0.93
N SER A 320 6.83 15.62 -0.91
CA SER A 320 5.91 15.64 -2.05
C SER A 320 6.37 16.52 -3.23
N GLU A 321 7.34 17.39 -3.01
CA GLU A 321 7.91 18.28 -4.03
C GLU A 321 9.38 17.87 -4.38
N GLY A 322 9.74 16.63 -4.10
CA GLY A 322 11.11 16.14 -4.30
C GLY A 322 12.11 16.70 -3.28
N GLY A 323 11.66 16.97 -2.05
CA GLY A 323 12.49 17.43 -0.96
C GLY A 323 13.52 16.40 -0.51
N GLU A 324 14.61 16.90 0.06
CA GLU A 324 15.68 16.07 0.59
C GLU A 324 15.24 15.34 1.86
N VAL A 325 15.76 14.15 2.03
CA VAL A 325 15.65 13.37 3.26
C VAL A 325 17.03 13.29 3.90
N TYR A 326 17.10 13.50 5.19
CA TYR A 326 18.34 13.42 5.94
C TYR A 326 18.36 12.20 6.85
N ARG A 327 19.55 11.59 6.99
CA ARG A 327 19.76 10.47 7.91
C ARG A 327 20.82 10.79 8.95
N ILE A 328 20.50 10.46 10.21
CA ILE A 328 21.47 10.49 11.32
C ILE A 328 21.67 9.04 11.75
N LYS A 329 22.83 8.48 11.43
CA LYS A 329 23.14 7.07 11.68
C LYS A 329 23.70 6.90 13.09
N HIS A 330 23.11 5.98 13.87
CA HIS A 330 23.63 5.54 15.16
C HIS A 330 24.43 4.24 14.99
N SER A 331 23.88 3.26 14.24
CA SER A 331 24.52 2.00 13.90
C SER A 331 24.07 1.53 12.51
N ASP A 332 24.47 0.33 12.08
CA ASP A 332 24.00 -0.23 10.82
C ASP A 332 22.52 -0.63 10.84
N SER A 333 21.94 -0.83 12.03
CA SER A 333 20.54 -1.20 12.21
C SER A 333 19.71 -0.11 12.89
N GLU A 334 20.30 1.02 13.28
CA GLU A 334 19.59 2.07 14.01
C GLU A 334 19.98 3.46 13.50
N TRP A 335 18.98 4.24 13.10
CA TRP A 335 19.14 5.59 12.57
C TRP A 335 17.86 6.42 12.69
N TYR A 336 18.00 7.71 12.47
CA TYR A 336 16.88 8.64 12.32
C TYR A 336 16.78 9.10 10.87
N LEU A 337 15.55 9.23 10.38
CA LEU A 337 15.24 9.85 9.08
C LEU A 337 14.42 11.10 9.32
N LEU A 338 14.76 12.16 8.60
CA LEU A 338 14.13 13.47 8.71
C LEU A 338 13.58 13.87 7.36
N GLU A 339 12.29 14.20 7.30
CA GLU A 339 11.66 14.77 6.11
C GLU A 339 10.72 15.92 6.47
N ASN A 340 10.36 16.73 5.48
CA ASN A 340 9.33 17.74 5.61
C ASN A 340 8.05 17.23 4.91
N ARG A 341 6.97 17.00 5.67
CA ARG A 341 5.65 16.65 5.16
C ARG A 341 4.75 17.87 5.16
N GLN A 342 3.99 18.06 4.08
CA GLN A 342 3.04 19.17 3.96
C GLN A 342 1.72 18.65 3.41
N LEU A 343 0.59 19.25 3.79
CA LEU A 343 -0.76 18.85 3.36
C LEU A 343 -1.00 19.21 1.89
N ARG A 344 -0.31 18.52 0.98
CA ARG A 344 -0.37 18.74 -0.48
C ARG A 344 -0.21 17.42 -1.23
N GLY A 345 -0.83 17.32 -2.40
CA GLY A 345 -0.78 16.11 -3.21
C GLY A 345 -1.25 14.91 -2.40
N TRP A 346 -0.51 13.82 -2.42
CA TRP A 346 -0.82 12.59 -1.68
C TRP A 346 -0.84 12.76 -0.16
N ASP A 347 -0.17 13.77 0.37
CA ASP A 347 -0.15 14.07 1.80
C ASP A 347 -1.28 15.00 2.27
N TYR A 348 -2.22 15.35 1.39
CA TYR A 348 -3.30 16.29 1.71
C TYR A 348 -4.15 15.82 2.91
N GLY A 349 -4.36 14.51 3.03
CA GLY A 349 -5.16 13.88 4.09
C GLY A 349 -4.42 13.59 5.39
N LEU A 350 -3.15 13.96 5.53
CA LEU A 350 -2.38 13.69 6.75
C LEU A 350 -2.95 14.44 7.97
N PRO A 351 -2.81 13.90 9.19
CA PRO A 351 -3.29 14.53 10.41
C PRO A 351 -2.47 15.75 10.83
N GLY A 352 -1.34 16.00 10.16
CA GLY A 352 -0.45 17.13 10.49
C GLY A 352 0.56 17.43 9.40
N ARG A 353 1.41 18.43 9.63
CA ARG A 353 2.45 18.88 8.69
C ARG A 353 3.68 19.39 9.42
N GLY A 354 4.80 19.39 8.73
CA GLY A 354 6.08 19.93 9.22
C GLY A 354 7.21 18.93 9.15
N LEU A 355 8.21 19.11 9.99
CA LEU A 355 9.31 18.18 10.13
C LEU A 355 8.83 16.90 10.82
N VAL A 356 8.98 15.77 10.14
CA VAL A 356 8.75 14.44 10.68
C VAL A 356 10.10 13.77 10.91
N ILE A 357 10.25 13.14 12.07
CA ILE A 357 11.46 12.42 12.45
C ILE A 357 11.07 10.98 12.75
N TYR A 358 11.57 10.05 11.95
CA TYR A 358 11.36 8.62 12.15
C TYR A 358 12.57 8.05 12.90
N HIS A 359 12.33 7.35 13.99
CA HIS A 359 13.33 6.51 14.62
C HIS A 359 13.21 5.10 14.05
N VAL A 360 14.23 4.64 13.39
CA VAL A 360 14.27 3.34 12.74
C VAL A 360 15.20 2.42 13.49
N TYR A 361 14.66 1.28 13.94
CA TYR A 361 15.43 0.13 14.38
C TYR A 361 15.13 -1.02 13.41
N TYR A 362 16.02 -1.22 12.44
CA TYR A 362 15.80 -2.17 11.35
C TYR A 362 16.21 -3.58 11.75
N ASP A 363 15.31 -4.54 11.57
CA ASP A 363 15.54 -5.97 11.75
C ASP A 363 15.05 -6.72 10.49
N GLY A 364 16.00 -7.28 9.73
CA GLY A 364 15.70 -7.95 8.47
C GLY A 364 14.84 -9.21 8.63
N ALA A 365 14.91 -9.91 9.77
CA ALA A 365 14.09 -11.08 10.02
C ALA A 365 12.63 -10.69 10.28
N MET A 366 12.40 -9.62 11.06
CA MET A 366 11.05 -9.07 11.26
C MET A 366 10.48 -8.54 9.97
N TRP A 367 11.29 -7.85 9.18
CA TRP A 367 10.89 -7.33 7.87
C TRP A 367 10.41 -8.46 6.96
N SER A 368 11.24 -9.49 6.77
CA SER A 368 10.92 -10.64 5.92
C SER A 368 9.75 -11.47 6.46
N GLY A 369 9.59 -11.52 7.79
CA GLY A 369 8.54 -12.26 8.47
C GLY A 369 7.20 -11.56 8.57
N ASN A 370 7.08 -10.30 8.11
CA ASN A 370 5.90 -9.43 8.32
C ASN A 370 5.54 -9.29 9.82
N THR A 371 6.55 -9.10 10.65
CA THR A 371 6.39 -8.98 12.11
C THR A 371 6.99 -7.69 12.65
N VAL A 372 7.11 -6.69 11.78
CA VAL A 372 7.57 -5.35 12.13
C VAL A 372 6.66 -4.78 13.22
N ASN A 373 7.25 -4.09 14.18
CA ASN A 373 6.55 -3.47 15.31
C ASN A 373 5.72 -4.39 16.21
N ASN A 374 5.82 -5.71 16.09
CA ASN A 374 5.14 -6.67 16.95
C ASN A 374 5.72 -6.73 18.39
N SER A 375 6.93 -6.21 18.60
CA SER A 375 7.56 -6.15 19.91
C SER A 375 7.22 -4.86 20.64
N ARG A 376 6.86 -4.98 21.92
CA ARG A 376 6.72 -3.82 22.83
C ARG A 376 8.05 -3.37 23.45
N ASP A 377 9.18 -3.75 22.90
CA ASP A 377 10.46 -3.24 23.34
C ASP A 377 10.53 -1.74 23.08
N LYS A 378 10.62 -0.94 24.13
CA LYS A 378 10.63 0.54 24.07
C LYS A 378 11.71 1.12 23.16
N ARG A 379 12.75 0.36 22.87
CA ARG A 379 13.81 0.78 21.94
C ARG A 379 13.32 0.89 20.47
N ARG A 380 12.13 0.35 20.17
CA ARG A 380 11.54 0.31 18.82
C ARG A 380 10.42 1.33 18.63
N PHE A 381 10.02 2.03 19.69
CA PHE A 381 8.88 2.96 19.70
C PHE A 381 9.24 4.38 20.18
N GLU A 382 10.51 4.67 20.43
CA GLU A 382 10.93 6.01 20.89
C GLU A 382 11.40 6.90 19.75
#